data_6b460e55c6392e3b21920a68e0fe093c
#
_entry.id   6b460e55c6392e3b21920a68e0fe093c
#
_cell.length_a   1.000
_cell.length_b   1.000
_cell.length_c   1.000
_cell.angle_alpha   90.00
_cell.angle_beta   90.00
_cell.angle_gamma   90.00
#
_symmetry.space_group_name_H-M   'P 1'
#
loop_
_entity.id
_entity.type
_entity.pdbx_description
1 polymer ?
#
loop_
_entity_poly.entity_id
_entity_poly.type
_entity_poly.pdbx_seq_one_letter_code
_entity_poly.pdbx_strand_id
1 'polypeptide(L)'
;MEDYTNLDRYQDILGQLPMLQVYAHVLYFFPTPSCPRQELVDTLSAAITKVRQAVPWMGARVVNTGRIPGRSSGLYRVVACEPPNPPIVVKDLQSQAPSYSAFAARSAALSMIDASLFTPVPGFPSQFEDSDEDPAHVVRLQVSFIAGGVVLDFVTHHNMVDAGGHFGFVRLMAMALRGEEFPAALLKEVNRDRRPGILFPLLGPDEPMLDHSHHRRRPITAADPLVQTAKAARTHIFRFTGDKLRQLKELASQAEGFDRAVPYITTDDALSAFCWQRVLRARLRLHTISGEKLSRFSRTVDGRRALGLSPDYMGDVIHNIATALPVATVASAPLSTLACALRSRILAANANNSSGYHIRSFATFIANEPDKSTITYGGEFNPLTDFSVSSILARRGEMFVDFGVLGRPGFVRRPPSVTFVGVGVLFPSSGDQENGHGEADGCDASIGLTDEEFGVLEEDEVWRGVVRYIG
;
A
#
# COMPACT_ATOMS: atom_id res chain seq x y z
N MET A 1 15.94 -3.40 -30.89
CA MET A 1 15.54 -3.87 -29.55
C MET A 1 16.16 -2.92 -28.54
N GLU A 2 15.36 -2.27 -27.69
CA GLU A 2 15.92 -1.46 -26.62
C GLU A 2 16.71 -2.35 -25.65
N ASP A 3 17.89 -1.86 -25.23
CA ASP A 3 18.69 -2.56 -24.22
C ASP A 3 18.18 -2.21 -22.82
N TYR A 4 17.50 -3.16 -22.17
CA TYR A 4 16.99 -3.03 -20.81
C TYR A 4 17.96 -3.53 -19.74
N THR A 5 19.17 -3.95 -20.11
CA THR A 5 20.16 -4.52 -19.17
C THR A 5 20.92 -3.45 -18.39
N ASN A 6 20.90 -2.19 -18.83
CA ASN A 6 21.48 -1.08 -18.07
C ASN A 6 20.62 -0.75 -16.85
N LEU A 7 21.02 -1.21 -15.66
CA LEU A 7 20.30 -1.07 -14.41
C LEU A 7 20.31 0.34 -13.83
N ASP A 8 21.24 1.21 -14.21
CA ASP A 8 21.30 2.61 -13.74
C ASP A 8 20.07 3.43 -14.15
N ARG A 9 19.35 3.00 -15.19
CA ARG A 9 18.12 3.64 -15.64
C ARG A 9 16.92 3.49 -14.69
N TYR A 10 17.01 2.61 -13.69
CA TYR A 10 15.87 2.28 -12.80
C TYR A 10 15.92 2.98 -11.45
N GLN A 11 16.70 4.05 -11.32
CA GLN A 11 16.74 4.90 -10.12
C GLN A 11 15.69 6.00 -10.23
N ASP A 12 14.58 5.86 -9.53
CA ASP A 12 13.63 6.96 -9.40
C ASP A 12 13.92 7.81 -8.14
N ILE A 13 13.44 9.05 -8.13
CA ILE A 13 13.70 9.97 -7.02
C ILE A 13 12.80 9.69 -5.81
N LEU A 14 11.56 9.24 -6.03
CA LEU A 14 10.59 9.02 -4.97
C LEU A 14 10.93 7.75 -4.17
N GLY A 15 11.52 6.75 -4.83
CA GLY A 15 12.06 5.56 -4.19
C GLY A 15 13.33 5.78 -3.35
N GLN A 16 13.91 7.00 -3.33
CA GLN A 16 15.14 7.29 -2.59
C GLN A 16 14.94 7.54 -1.08
N LEU A 17 13.72 7.47 -0.57
CA LEU A 17 13.47 7.67 0.85
C LEU A 17 13.92 6.45 1.67
N PRO A 18 14.78 6.64 2.72
CA PRO A 18 15.24 5.52 3.57
C PRO A 18 14.11 4.77 4.28
N MET A 19 12.95 5.40 4.52
CA MET A 19 11.80 4.72 5.08
C MET A 19 11.20 3.63 4.16
N LEU A 20 11.54 3.67 2.86
CA LEU A 20 11.11 2.68 1.87
C LEU A 20 12.10 1.51 1.74
N GLN A 21 13.18 1.48 2.53
CA GLN A 21 14.12 0.34 2.60
C GLN A 21 13.50 -0.85 3.34
N VAL A 22 12.34 -1.29 2.86
CA VAL A 22 11.50 -2.32 3.47
C VAL A 22 10.89 -3.19 2.38
N TYR A 23 10.37 -4.36 2.77
CA TYR A 23 9.59 -5.18 1.87
C TYR A 23 8.08 -4.98 2.05
N ALA A 24 7.38 -4.92 0.91
CA ALA A 24 5.94 -5.01 0.83
C ALA A 24 5.53 -6.46 0.51
N HIS A 25 4.58 -6.99 1.26
CA HIS A 25 4.08 -8.35 1.15
C HIS A 25 2.60 -8.37 0.81
N VAL A 26 2.20 -9.29 -0.06
CA VAL A 26 0.78 -9.61 -0.30
C VAL A 26 0.63 -11.11 -0.44
N LEU A 27 -0.15 -11.69 0.48
CA LEU A 27 -0.46 -13.12 0.54
C LEU A 27 -1.69 -13.45 -0.30
N TYR A 28 -1.56 -14.44 -1.16
CA TYR A 28 -2.60 -14.97 -2.02
C TYR A 28 -2.93 -16.39 -1.61
N PHE A 29 -4.17 -16.64 -1.21
CA PHE A 29 -4.63 -17.95 -0.72
C PHE A 29 -5.42 -18.67 -1.81
N PHE A 30 -4.98 -19.89 -2.14
CA PHE A 30 -5.61 -20.73 -3.14
C PHE A 30 -6.04 -22.07 -2.53
N PRO A 31 -7.15 -22.68 -2.99
CA PRO A 31 -7.44 -24.07 -2.68
C PRO A 31 -6.35 -24.98 -3.27
N THR A 32 -6.37 -26.26 -2.94
CA THR A 32 -5.42 -27.25 -3.49
C THR A 32 -5.41 -27.19 -5.00
N PRO A 33 -4.24 -26.90 -5.63
CA PRO A 33 -4.13 -26.91 -7.09
C PRO A 33 -4.31 -28.32 -7.65
N SER A 34 -4.69 -28.40 -8.92
CA SER A 34 -4.92 -29.69 -9.62
C SER A 34 -3.62 -30.42 -10.02
N CYS A 35 -2.47 -29.74 -9.91
CA CYS A 35 -1.16 -30.32 -10.25
C CYS A 35 -0.38 -30.77 -9.00
N PRO A 36 0.60 -31.69 -9.13
CA PRO A 36 1.53 -32.06 -8.07
C PRO A 36 2.34 -30.87 -7.56
N ARG A 37 2.75 -30.92 -6.28
CA ARG A 37 3.52 -29.84 -5.63
C ARG A 37 4.79 -29.44 -6.39
N GLN A 38 5.58 -30.46 -6.82
CA GLN A 38 6.83 -30.22 -7.55
C GLN A 38 6.57 -29.51 -8.87
N GLU A 39 5.55 -29.93 -9.61
CA GLU A 39 5.14 -29.30 -10.86
C GLU A 39 4.74 -27.83 -10.65
N LEU A 40 4.02 -27.51 -9.56
CA LEU A 40 3.69 -26.14 -9.21
C LEU A 40 4.96 -25.31 -8.94
N VAL A 41 5.90 -25.84 -8.15
CA VAL A 41 7.17 -25.15 -7.84
C VAL A 41 7.98 -24.92 -9.11
N ASP A 42 8.06 -25.91 -10.00
CA ASP A 42 8.77 -25.80 -11.28
C ASP A 42 8.11 -24.78 -12.20
N THR A 43 6.78 -24.76 -12.24
CA THR A 43 5.99 -23.78 -13.02
C THR A 43 6.19 -22.36 -12.51
N LEU A 44 6.17 -22.16 -11.19
CA LEU A 44 6.45 -20.85 -10.56
C LEU A 44 7.90 -20.40 -10.81
N SER A 45 8.86 -21.34 -10.77
CA SER A 45 10.27 -21.08 -11.06
C SER A 45 10.50 -20.67 -12.53
N ALA A 46 9.81 -21.32 -13.45
CA ALA A 46 9.83 -20.95 -14.86
C ALA A 46 9.18 -19.59 -15.10
N ALA A 47 8.04 -19.30 -14.40
CA ALA A 47 7.34 -18.04 -14.53
C ALA A 47 8.20 -16.85 -14.05
N ILE A 48 8.82 -16.93 -12.86
CA ILE A 48 9.68 -15.85 -12.36
C ILE A 48 10.92 -15.66 -13.22
N THR A 49 11.45 -16.74 -13.80
CA THR A 49 12.56 -16.66 -14.75
C THR A 49 12.15 -15.94 -16.04
N LYS A 50 10.96 -16.25 -16.61
CA LYS A 50 10.41 -15.55 -17.77
C LYS A 50 10.21 -14.06 -17.50
N VAL A 51 9.61 -13.73 -16.33
CA VAL A 51 9.42 -12.33 -15.91
C VAL A 51 10.76 -11.60 -15.85
N ARG A 52 11.78 -12.19 -15.24
CA ARG A 52 13.09 -11.58 -15.08
C ARG A 52 13.83 -11.40 -16.39
N GLN A 53 13.73 -12.34 -17.32
CA GLN A 53 14.30 -12.19 -18.66
C GLN A 53 13.68 -11.01 -19.42
N ALA A 54 12.39 -10.78 -19.24
CA ALA A 54 11.67 -9.68 -19.89
C ALA A 54 11.82 -8.34 -19.13
N VAL A 55 12.05 -8.41 -17.81
CA VAL A 55 12.16 -7.25 -16.90
C VAL A 55 13.42 -7.41 -16.02
N PRO A 56 14.64 -7.16 -16.56
CA PRO A 56 15.91 -7.51 -15.92
C PRO A 56 16.11 -6.91 -14.52
N TRP A 57 15.59 -5.71 -14.25
CA TRP A 57 15.72 -5.09 -12.94
C TRP A 57 14.99 -5.84 -11.82
N MET A 58 13.99 -6.67 -12.13
CA MET A 58 13.34 -7.53 -11.13
C MET A 58 14.23 -8.68 -10.64
N GLY A 59 15.25 -9.07 -11.41
CA GLY A 59 16.25 -10.06 -11.00
C GLY A 59 17.42 -9.47 -10.24
N ALA A 60 17.43 -8.17 -10.00
CA ALA A 60 18.49 -7.42 -9.38
C ALA A 60 18.35 -7.32 -7.85
N ARG A 61 19.33 -6.71 -7.18
CA ARG A 61 19.30 -6.34 -5.76
C ARG A 61 19.41 -4.83 -5.57
N VAL A 62 18.91 -4.33 -4.44
CA VAL A 62 18.94 -2.92 -4.07
C VAL A 62 20.07 -2.70 -3.07
N VAL A 63 21.04 -1.88 -3.43
CA VAL A 63 22.15 -1.50 -2.55
C VAL A 63 22.08 -0.01 -2.21
N ASN A 64 22.57 0.37 -1.04
CA ASN A 64 22.75 1.78 -0.69
C ASN A 64 24.23 2.14 -0.81
N THR A 65 24.55 3.20 -1.55
CA THR A 65 25.93 3.67 -1.75
C THR A 65 26.08 5.10 -1.26
N GLY A 66 27.18 5.40 -0.57
CA GLY A 66 27.51 6.77 -0.15
C GLY A 66 26.71 7.29 1.05
N ARG A 67 26.10 6.42 1.86
CA ARG A 67 25.48 6.82 3.13
C ARG A 67 26.54 7.33 4.10
N ILE A 68 26.31 8.53 4.65
CA ILE A 68 27.12 9.15 5.69
C ILE A 68 26.16 9.60 6.79
N PRO A 69 26.17 8.96 7.99
CA PRO A 69 25.24 9.30 9.06
C PRO A 69 25.17 10.79 9.38
N GLY A 70 23.97 11.36 9.42
CA GLY A 70 23.73 12.79 9.69
C GLY A 70 24.14 13.77 8.61
N ARG A 71 24.57 13.29 7.42
CA ARG A 71 24.98 14.15 6.30
C ARG A 71 24.39 13.74 4.96
N SER A 72 24.28 12.45 4.71
CA SER A 72 23.79 11.91 3.43
C SER A 72 23.10 10.58 3.67
N SER A 73 21.89 10.43 3.15
CA SER A 73 21.20 9.14 3.13
C SER A 73 21.80 8.15 2.12
N GLY A 74 22.75 8.57 1.31
CA GLY A 74 23.26 7.79 0.18
C GLY A 74 22.26 7.72 -0.98
N LEU A 75 22.53 6.80 -1.89
CA LEU A 75 21.71 6.52 -3.07
C LEU A 75 21.35 5.03 -3.07
N TYR A 76 20.05 4.73 -3.16
CA TYR A 76 19.57 3.39 -3.42
C TYR A 76 19.68 3.08 -4.90
N ARG A 77 20.48 2.08 -5.25
CA ARG A 77 20.78 1.68 -6.61
C ARG A 77 20.35 0.25 -6.85
N VAL A 78 20.01 -0.04 -8.09
CA VAL A 78 19.76 -1.41 -8.55
C VAL A 78 21.04 -1.95 -9.16
N VAL A 79 21.52 -3.08 -8.67
CA VAL A 79 22.72 -3.73 -9.19
C VAL A 79 22.43 -5.19 -9.52
N ALA A 80 23.21 -5.75 -10.44
CA ALA A 80 23.08 -7.17 -10.78
C ALA A 80 23.26 -8.04 -9.53
N CYS A 81 22.51 -9.12 -9.48
CA CYS A 81 22.57 -10.10 -8.41
C CYS A 81 23.01 -11.44 -8.99
N GLU A 82 23.98 -12.09 -8.34
CA GLU A 82 24.44 -13.44 -8.70
C GLU A 82 24.16 -14.40 -7.51
N PRO A 83 23.44 -15.50 -7.70
CA PRO A 83 22.78 -15.92 -8.93
C PRO A 83 21.62 -14.99 -9.29
N PRO A 84 21.36 -14.84 -10.60
CA PRO A 84 20.43 -13.83 -11.08
C PRO A 84 18.95 -14.10 -10.77
N ASN A 85 18.58 -15.22 -10.19
CA ASN A 85 17.19 -15.54 -9.82
C ASN A 85 16.98 -15.34 -8.32
N PRO A 86 16.03 -14.50 -7.92
CA PRO A 86 15.59 -14.51 -6.54
C PRO A 86 15.10 -15.95 -6.22
N PRO A 87 15.54 -16.54 -5.10
CA PRO A 87 15.13 -17.88 -4.74
C PRO A 87 13.64 -17.91 -4.46
N ILE A 88 12.94 -18.93 -4.97
CA ILE A 88 11.60 -19.26 -4.49
C ILE A 88 11.77 -20.00 -3.18
N VAL A 89 11.24 -19.44 -2.09
CA VAL A 89 11.21 -20.09 -0.80
C VAL A 89 10.01 -21.05 -0.77
N VAL A 90 10.25 -22.34 -0.55
CA VAL A 90 9.21 -23.36 -0.46
C VAL A 90 9.11 -23.86 0.96
N LYS A 91 7.91 -23.77 1.56
CA LYS A 91 7.63 -24.25 2.91
C LYS A 91 6.49 -25.28 2.91
N ASP A 92 6.63 -26.35 3.68
CA ASP A 92 5.51 -27.23 4.05
C ASP A 92 5.00 -26.84 5.44
N LEU A 93 3.83 -26.23 5.46
CA LEU A 93 3.18 -25.70 6.68
C LEU A 93 1.91 -26.49 7.04
N GLN A 94 1.70 -27.69 6.47
CA GLN A 94 0.46 -28.46 6.66
C GLN A 94 0.17 -28.79 8.14
N SER A 95 1.21 -28.96 8.96
CA SER A 95 1.07 -29.23 10.39
C SER A 95 1.25 -28.01 11.28
N GLN A 96 1.65 -26.85 10.72
CA GLN A 96 2.03 -25.65 11.49
C GLN A 96 1.04 -24.50 11.29
N ALA A 97 0.31 -24.48 10.18
CA ALA A 97 -0.62 -23.42 9.82
C ALA A 97 -2.06 -23.92 9.74
N PRO A 98 -3.07 -23.04 9.89
CA PRO A 98 -4.46 -23.39 9.65
C PRO A 98 -4.68 -23.93 8.24
N SER A 99 -5.66 -24.83 8.07
CA SER A 99 -6.05 -25.33 6.76
C SER A 99 -6.73 -24.24 5.90
N TYR A 100 -6.76 -24.45 4.58
CA TYR A 100 -7.49 -23.54 3.68
C TYR A 100 -8.97 -23.39 4.07
N SER A 101 -9.64 -24.50 4.46
CA SER A 101 -11.02 -24.45 4.92
C SER A 101 -11.20 -23.65 6.21
N ALA A 102 -10.21 -23.70 7.13
CA ALA A 102 -10.23 -22.88 8.34
C ALA A 102 -10.07 -21.39 8.00
N PHE A 103 -9.19 -21.04 7.05
CA PHE A 103 -9.08 -19.66 6.53
C PHE A 103 -10.40 -19.22 5.88
N ALA A 104 -11.02 -20.08 5.06
CA ALA A 104 -12.28 -19.77 4.39
C ALA A 104 -13.40 -19.48 5.40
N ALA A 105 -13.57 -20.32 6.42
CA ALA A 105 -14.60 -20.15 7.45
C ALA A 105 -14.52 -18.82 8.21
N ARG A 106 -13.33 -18.19 8.26
CA ARG A 106 -13.09 -16.92 8.95
C ARG A 106 -12.62 -15.80 8.02
N SER A 107 -12.93 -15.91 6.71
CA SER A 107 -12.54 -14.91 5.69
C SER A 107 -11.04 -14.54 5.75
N ALA A 108 -10.16 -15.50 6.06
CA ALA A 108 -8.73 -15.31 6.26
C ALA A 108 -8.40 -14.14 7.23
N ALA A 109 -8.96 -14.23 8.45
CA ALA A 109 -8.74 -13.27 9.51
C ALA A 109 -7.24 -13.11 9.81
N LEU A 110 -6.77 -11.88 10.11
CA LEU A 110 -5.34 -11.61 10.37
C LEU A 110 -4.81 -12.40 11.57
N SER A 111 -5.63 -12.61 12.58
CA SER A 111 -5.28 -13.40 13.78
C SER A 111 -4.92 -14.87 13.49
N MET A 112 -5.22 -15.35 12.28
CA MET A 112 -4.85 -16.70 11.81
C MET A 112 -3.53 -16.72 11.05
N ILE A 113 -2.96 -15.56 10.71
CA ILE A 113 -1.79 -15.44 9.84
C ILE A 113 -0.56 -15.15 10.72
N ASP A 114 0.32 -16.11 10.85
CA ASP A 114 1.64 -15.90 11.42
C ASP A 114 2.61 -15.44 10.31
N ALA A 115 2.98 -14.15 10.33
CA ALA A 115 3.89 -13.59 9.32
C ALA A 115 5.22 -14.35 9.24
N SER A 116 5.76 -14.86 10.35
CA SER A 116 7.04 -15.60 10.35
C SER A 116 6.99 -16.92 9.56
N LEU A 117 5.82 -17.50 9.45
CA LEU A 117 5.60 -18.71 8.64
C LEU A 117 5.39 -18.36 7.17
N PHE A 118 4.57 -17.34 6.88
CA PHE A 118 4.09 -17.06 5.53
C PHE A 118 4.94 -16.08 4.74
N THR A 119 5.93 -15.40 5.37
CA THR A 119 6.82 -14.47 4.66
C THR A 119 8.26 -14.93 4.68
N PRO A 120 9.05 -14.69 3.60
CA PRO A 120 10.46 -15.08 3.53
C PRO A 120 11.38 -14.12 4.28
N VAL A 121 10.95 -12.88 4.48
CA VAL A 121 11.70 -11.80 5.14
C VAL A 121 10.74 -10.90 5.92
N PRO A 122 11.22 -10.13 6.91
CA PRO A 122 10.39 -9.14 7.59
C PRO A 122 9.86 -8.08 6.61
N GLY A 123 8.59 -7.66 6.82
CA GLY A 123 7.98 -6.56 6.07
C GLY A 123 8.02 -5.23 6.83
N PHE A 124 7.39 -4.21 6.20
CA PHE A 124 7.22 -2.90 6.83
C PHE A 124 6.74 -3.02 8.27
N PRO A 125 7.29 -2.25 9.23
CA PRO A 125 8.26 -1.17 9.08
C PRO A 125 9.73 -1.60 9.26
N SER A 126 10.01 -2.90 9.30
CA SER A 126 11.37 -3.41 9.49
C SER A 126 12.21 -3.13 8.26
N GLN A 127 13.27 -2.33 8.43
CA GLN A 127 14.22 -2.08 7.36
C GLN A 127 14.99 -3.35 7.03
N PHE A 128 15.31 -3.53 5.75
CA PHE A 128 16.09 -4.64 5.26
C PHE A 128 17.40 -4.11 4.66
N GLU A 129 18.53 -4.49 5.26
CA GLU A 129 19.86 -4.13 4.78
C GLU A 129 20.36 -5.19 3.80
N ASP A 130 20.94 -4.74 2.69
CA ASP A 130 21.56 -5.63 1.70
C ASP A 130 22.85 -6.21 2.24
N SER A 131 23.06 -7.51 2.03
CA SER A 131 24.35 -8.19 2.28
C SER A 131 24.61 -9.26 1.22
N ASP A 132 25.84 -9.79 1.18
CA ASP A 132 26.14 -10.88 0.26
C ASP A 132 25.54 -12.21 0.72
N GLU A 133 25.27 -12.37 2.02
CA GLU A 133 24.64 -13.55 2.59
C GLU A 133 23.12 -13.55 2.37
N ASP A 134 22.48 -12.38 2.41
CA ASP A 134 21.05 -12.21 2.16
C ASP A 134 20.82 -10.94 1.30
N PRO A 135 21.00 -11.04 -0.01
CA PRO A 135 20.85 -9.90 -0.92
C PRO A 135 19.46 -9.30 -0.89
N ALA A 136 19.37 -7.97 -0.89
CA ALA A 136 18.09 -7.27 -0.94
C ALA A 136 17.46 -7.34 -2.35
N HIS A 137 17.02 -8.53 -2.75
CA HIS A 137 16.39 -8.75 -4.05
C HIS A 137 15.21 -7.80 -4.27
N VAL A 138 15.07 -7.27 -5.48
CA VAL A 138 13.94 -6.39 -5.84
C VAL A 138 12.61 -7.12 -5.68
N VAL A 139 12.54 -8.40 -6.05
CA VAL A 139 11.37 -9.24 -5.84
C VAL A 139 11.75 -10.56 -5.17
N ARG A 140 10.85 -11.10 -4.36
CA ARG A 140 10.94 -12.46 -3.77
C ARG A 140 9.59 -13.16 -3.89
N LEU A 141 9.58 -14.47 -3.81
CA LEU A 141 8.38 -15.29 -3.81
C LEU A 141 8.51 -16.40 -2.77
N GLN A 142 7.51 -16.55 -1.90
CA GLN A 142 7.37 -17.72 -1.06
C GLN A 142 6.13 -18.54 -1.44
N VAL A 143 6.29 -19.84 -1.47
CA VAL A 143 5.23 -20.83 -1.69
C VAL A 143 5.07 -21.63 -0.40
N SER A 144 3.92 -21.52 0.24
CA SER A 144 3.62 -22.23 1.48
C SER A 144 2.48 -23.22 1.26
N PHE A 145 2.78 -24.51 1.35
CA PHE A 145 1.77 -25.56 1.29
C PHE A 145 1.09 -25.73 2.64
N ILE A 146 -0.22 -25.56 2.67
CA ILE A 146 -1.07 -25.76 3.87
C ILE A 146 -2.03 -26.92 3.63
N ALA A 147 -2.69 -27.41 4.68
CA ALA A 147 -3.70 -28.45 4.50
C ALA A 147 -4.87 -27.92 3.66
N GLY A 148 -5.14 -28.57 2.52
CA GLY A 148 -6.21 -28.19 1.59
C GLY A 148 -5.93 -26.94 0.74
N GLY A 149 -4.68 -26.46 0.64
CA GLY A 149 -4.39 -25.29 -0.18
C GLY A 149 -2.91 -24.89 -0.26
N VAL A 150 -2.70 -23.75 -0.91
CA VAL A 150 -1.38 -23.11 -1.04
C VAL A 150 -1.51 -21.62 -0.83
N VAL A 151 -0.49 -21.02 -0.22
CA VAL A 151 -0.36 -19.57 -0.03
C VAL A 151 0.88 -19.10 -0.75
N LEU A 152 0.73 -18.12 -1.65
CA LEU A 152 1.84 -17.41 -2.28
C LEU A 152 2.04 -16.06 -1.61
N ASP A 153 3.27 -15.74 -1.22
CA ASP A 153 3.66 -14.39 -0.83
C ASP A 153 4.45 -13.74 -1.95
N PHE A 154 3.85 -12.74 -2.60
CA PHE A 154 4.55 -11.87 -3.52
C PHE A 154 5.18 -10.72 -2.74
N VAL A 155 6.50 -10.57 -2.90
CA VAL A 155 7.31 -9.67 -2.10
C VAL A 155 8.07 -8.72 -3.01
N THR A 156 8.03 -7.43 -2.71
CA THR A 156 8.75 -6.42 -3.48
C THR A 156 9.47 -5.42 -2.57
N HIS A 157 10.67 -4.99 -2.98
CA HIS A 157 11.43 -3.97 -2.27
C HIS A 157 10.85 -2.57 -2.53
N HIS A 158 10.44 -1.85 -1.48
CA HIS A 158 9.63 -0.64 -1.63
C HIS A 158 10.42 0.56 -2.19
N ASN A 159 11.76 0.58 -2.13
CA ASN A 159 12.56 1.59 -2.86
C ASN A 159 12.41 1.46 -4.39
N MET A 160 11.93 0.35 -4.90
CA MET A 160 11.85 0.08 -6.34
C MET A 160 10.46 0.17 -6.90
N VAL A 161 9.44 -0.09 -6.08
CA VAL A 161 8.05 -0.14 -6.53
C VAL A 161 7.09 0.34 -5.45
N ASP A 162 6.07 1.07 -5.86
CA ASP A 162 4.88 1.33 -5.07
C ASP A 162 3.85 0.18 -5.22
N ALA A 163 2.62 0.39 -4.71
CA ALA A 163 1.55 -0.61 -4.87
C ALA A 163 1.24 -0.91 -6.34
N GLY A 164 1.33 0.09 -7.24
CA GLY A 164 1.14 -0.10 -8.68
C GLY A 164 2.19 -1.04 -9.27
N GLY A 165 3.45 -0.83 -8.90
CA GLY A 165 4.54 -1.70 -9.33
C GLY A 165 4.45 -3.10 -8.73
N HIS A 166 4.03 -3.23 -7.46
CA HIS A 166 3.81 -4.52 -6.81
C HIS A 166 2.75 -5.36 -7.56
N PHE A 167 1.57 -4.77 -7.85
CA PHE A 167 0.52 -5.47 -8.61
C PHE A 167 0.90 -5.67 -10.08
N GLY A 168 1.77 -4.82 -10.64
CA GLY A 168 2.40 -5.06 -11.94
C GLY A 168 3.24 -6.33 -11.95
N PHE A 169 4.04 -6.58 -10.90
CA PHE A 169 4.77 -7.84 -10.73
C PHE A 169 3.82 -9.05 -10.64
N VAL A 170 2.79 -8.96 -9.80
CA VAL A 170 1.76 -10.01 -9.68
C VAL A 170 1.11 -10.32 -11.04
N ARG A 171 0.76 -9.28 -11.82
CA ARG A 171 0.19 -9.44 -13.16
C ARG A 171 1.14 -10.13 -14.13
N LEU A 172 2.42 -9.75 -14.15
CA LEU A 172 3.44 -10.40 -14.98
C LEU A 172 3.60 -11.89 -14.61
N MET A 173 3.63 -12.20 -13.32
CA MET A 173 3.67 -13.59 -12.84
C MET A 173 2.42 -14.36 -13.29
N ALA A 174 1.23 -13.79 -13.15
CA ALA A 174 -0.01 -14.42 -13.57
C ALA A 174 -0.04 -14.67 -15.09
N MET A 175 0.42 -13.72 -15.92
CA MET A 175 0.55 -13.90 -17.37
C MET A 175 1.53 -15.04 -17.71
N ALA A 176 2.69 -15.07 -17.04
CA ALA A 176 3.69 -16.13 -17.26
C ALA A 176 3.14 -17.52 -16.89
N LEU A 177 2.39 -17.62 -15.76
CA LEU A 177 1.75 -18.86 -15.33
C LEU A 177 0.66 -19.38 -16.29
N ARG A 178 0.00 -18.47 -17.01
CA ARG A 178 -0.95 -18.82 -18.08
C ARG A 178 -0.28 -19.10 -19.44
N GLY A 179 1.06 -19.03 -19.50
CA GLY A 179 1.82 -19.23 -20.75
C GLY A 179 1.72 -18.06 -21.73
N GLU A 180 1.20 -16.91 -21.31
CA GLU A 180 1.02 -15.74 -22.16
C GLU A 180 2.35 -15.03 -22.46
N GLU A 181 2.46 -14.47 -23.69
CA GLU A 181 3.58 -13.60 -24.03
C GLU A 181 3.33 -12.18 -23.48
N PHE A 182 4.40 -11.50 -23.10
CA PHE A 182 4.30 -10.11 -22.64
C PHE A 182 4.22 -9.16 -23.84
N PRO A 183 3.14 -8.35 -23.96
CA PRO A 183 3.02 -7.37 -25.04
C PRO A 183 4.19 -6.37 -25.04
N ALA A 184 4.71 -6.04 -26.23
CA ALA A 184 5.82 -5.09 -26.36
C ALA A 184 5.50 -3.72 -25.74
N ALA A 185 4.24 -3.26 -25.84
CA ALA A 185 3.78 -2.02 -25.20
C ALA A 185 3.88 -2.08 -23.66
N LEU A 186 3.54 -3.23 -23.06
CA LEU A 186 3.70 -3.47 -21.63
C LEU A 186 5.19 -3.45 -21.25
N LEU A 187 6.04 -4.21 -21.99
CA LEU A 187 7.47 -4.27 -21.70
C LEU A 187 8.16 -2.91 -21.79
N LYS A 188 7.73 -2.06 -22.71
CA LYS A 188 8.23 -0.68 -22.82
C LYS A 188 7.95 0.12 -21.54
N GLU A 189 6.75 0.02 -20.99
CA GLU A 189 6.35 0.80 -19.80
C GLU A 189 6.95 0.24 -18.50
N VAL A 190 7.00 -1.08 -18.34
CA VAL A 190 7.59 -1.69 -17.13
C VAL A 190 9.12 -1.52 -17.08
N ASN A 191 9.77 -1.37 -18.24
CA ASN A 191 11.21 -1.13 -18.38
C ASN A 191 11.55 0.35 -18.64
N ARG A 192 10.62 1.26 -18.38
CA ARG A 192 10.82 2.69 -18.64
C ARG A 192 11.99 3.27 -17.81
N ASP A 193 12.72 4.20 -18.41
CA ASP A 193 13.77 4.93 -17.71
C ASP A 193 13.18 5.82 -16.62
N ARG A 194 13.66 5.66 -15.37
CA ARG A 194 13.12 6.28 -14.16
C ARG A 194 13.96 7.44 -13.65
N ARG A 195 15.11 7.70 -14.29
CA ARG A 195 16.04 8.73 -13.82
C ARG A 195 15.37 10.09 -13.74
N PRO A 196 15.72 10.91 -12.73
CA PRO A 196 15.22 12.28 -12.60
C PRO A 196 15.47 13.10 -13.88
N GLY A 197 14.47 13.87 -14.29
CA GLY A 197 14.51 14.67 -15.51
C GLY A 197 14.22 13.89 -16.80
N ILE A 198 14.25 12.55 -16.80
CA ILE A 198 13.88 11.71 -17.94
C ILE A 198 12.44 11.23 -17.81
N LEU A 199 12.07 10.67 -16.64
CA LEU A 199 10.73 10.20 -16.40
C LEU A 199 9.70 11.34 -16.38
N PHE A 200 10.00 12.39 -15.63
CA PHE A 200 9.29 13.68 -15.58
C PHE A 200 10.25 14.78 -15.11
N PRO A 201 10.01 16.04 -15.51
CA PRO A 201 10.86 17.15 -15.10
C PRO A 201 10.66 17.47 -13.61
N LEU A 202 11.73 17.75 -12.88
CA LEU A 202 11.67 18.44 -11.60
C LEU A 202 11.22 19.90 -11.82
N LEU A 203 10.91 20.62 -10.72
CA LEU A 203 10.58 22.04 -10.82
C LEU A 203 11.78 22.84 -11.33
N GLY A 204 11.52 23.76 -12.25
CA GLY A 204 12.53 24.72 -12.71
C GLY A 204 12.78 25.83 -11.68
N PRO A 205 13.82 26.69 -11.92
CA PRO A 205 14.18 27.76 -10.98
C PRO A 205 13.04 28.74 -10.69
N ASP A 206 12.17 28.98 -11.66
CA ASP A 206 11.05 29.94 -11.57
C ASP A 206 9.73 29.31 -11.12
N GLU A 207 9.71 28.00 -10.91
CA GLU A 207 8.53 27.28 -10.40
C GLU A 207 8.60 27.22 -8.85
N PRO A 208 7.67 27.87 -8.11
CA PRO A 208 7.73 27.89 -6.65
C PRO A 208 7.46 26.49 -6.07
N MET A 209 8.30 26.02 -5.17
CA MET A 209 8.07 24.74 -4.48
C MET A 209 6.92 24.88 -3.47
N LEU A 210 6.03 23.89 -3.43
CA LEU A 210 5.01 23.82 -2.39
C LEU A 210 5.63 23.56 -1.02
N ASP A 211 4.89 23.90 0.04
CA ASP A 211 5.33 23.57 1.40
C ASP A 211 5.16 22.06 1.67
N HIS A 212 6.30 21.38 1.86
CA HIS A 212 6.39 19.97 2.23
C HIS A 212 6.95 19.78 3.64
N SER A 213 6.96 20.82 4.49
CA SER A 213 7.50 20.77 5.86
C SER A 213 6.85 19.68 6.71
N HIS A 214 5.57 19.39 6.48
CA HIS A 214 4.83 18.31 7.15
C HIS A 214 5.37 16.90 6.88
N HIS A 215 6.28 16.74 5.91
CA HIS A 215 7.05 15.52 5.67
C HIS A 215 8.40 15.51 6.39
N ARG A 216 8.81 16.59 7.05
CA ARG A 216 10.02 16.58 7.86
C ARG A 216 9.83 15.73 9.10
N ARG A 217 10.75 14.81 9.32
CA ARG A 217 10.79 14.00 10.53
C ARG A 217 11.04 14.91 11.74
N ARG A 218 10.15 14.91 12.69
CA ARG A 218 10.36 15.61 13.97
C ARG A 218 11.15 14.71 14.93
N PRO A 219 11.87 15.30 15.89
CA PRO A 219 12.47 14.54 16.98
C PRO A 219 11.38 13.76 17.74
N ILE A 220 11.66 12.51 18.02
CA ILE A 220 10.75 11.61 18.75
C ILE A 220 11.39 11.30 20.10
N THR A 221 10.66 11.54 21.19
CA THR A 221 11.05 11.18 22.56
C THR A 221 10.28 9.96 23.06
N ALA A 222 10.72 9.34 24.15
CA ALA A 222 10.00 8.24 24.75
C ALA A 222 8.58 8.59 25.20
N ALA A 223 8.29 9.87 25.51
CA ALA A 223 6.97 10.38 25.87
C ALA A 223 6.08 10.72 24.67
N ASP A 224 6.62 10.59 23.44
CA ASP A 224 5.86 10.91 22.24
C ASP A 224 4.65 9.97 22.08
N PRO A 225 3.45 10.50 21.76
CA PRO A 225 2.26 9.69 21.52
C PRO A 225 2.47 8.58 20.49
N LEU A 226 3.29 8.79 19.44
CA LEU A 226 3.65 7.76 18.48
C LEU A 226 4.33 6.55 19.14
N VAL A 227 5.26 6.81 20.08
CA VAL A 227 5.97 5.74 20.79
C VAL A 227 5.06 5.04 21.79
N GLN A 228 4.24 5.81 22.51
CA GLN A 228 3.33 5.27 23.52
C GLN A 228 2.24 4.40 22.89
N THR A 229 1.64 4.86 21.81
CA THR A 229 0.55 4.14 21.12
C THR A 229 1.05 2.97 20.27
N ALA A 230 2.26 3.03 19.71
CA ALA A 230 2.81 1.97 18.86
C ALA A 230 2.88 0.61 19.57
N LYS A 231 3.15 0.59 20.87
CA LYS A 231 3.21 -0.65 21.67
C LYS A 231 1.87 -1.33 21.88
N ALA A 232 0.78 -0.54 21.88
CA ALA A 232 -0.59 -1.01 22.07
C ALA A 232 -1.35 -1.16 20.74
N ALA A 233 -0.73 -0.76 19.61
CA ALA A 233 -1.36 -0.80 18.32
C ALA A 233 -1.50 -2.24 17.79
N ARG A 234 -2.70 -2.56 17.33
CA ARG A 234 -3.01 -3.80 16.60
C ARG A 234 -3.69 -3.46 15.28
N THR A 235 -3.47 -4.30 14.28
CA THR A 235 -4.18 -4.18 13.02
C THR A 235 -5.50 -4.94 13.11
N HIS A 236 -6.60 -4.26 12.79
CA HIS A 236 -7.94 -4.83 12.71
C HIS A 236 -8.46 -4.76 11.29
N ILE A 237 -9.16 -5.81 10.82
CA ILE A 237 -9.82 -5.78 9.51
C ILE A 237 -11.34 -5.66 9.68
N PHE A 238 -11.87 -4.65 8.99
CA PHE A 238 -13.29 -4.37 8.92
C PHE A 238 -13.78 -4.50 7.50
N ARG A 239 -14.83 -5.31 7.27
CA ARG A 239 -15.45 -5.48 5.97
C ARG A 239 -16.61 -4.52 5.79
N PHE A 240 -16.58 -3.78 4.72
CA PHE A 240 -17.66 -2.97 4.19
C PHE A 240 -18.23 -3.68 2.97
N THR A 241 -19.50 -4.09 3.00
CA THR A 241 -20.15 -4.68 1.83
C THR A 241 -20.39 -3.64 0.74
N GLY A 242 -20.60 -4.06 -0.50
CA GLY A 242 -20.91 -3.15 -1.61
C GLY A 242 -22.15 -2.30 -1.32
N ASP A 243 -23.20 -2.88 -0.69
CA ASP A 243 -24.39 -2.16 -0.25
C ASP A 243 -24.07 -1.07 0.78
N LYS A 244 -23.23 -1.40 1.77
CA LYS A 244 -22.84 -0.42 2.79
C LYS A 244 -21.99 0.69 2.22
N LEU A 245 -21.12 0.40 1.24
CA LEU A 245 -20.36 1.43 0.53
C LEU A 245 -21.28 2.36 -0.29
N ARG A 246 -22.32 1.81 -0.94
CA ARG A 246 -23.33 2.64 -1.63
C ARG A 246 -24.07 3.53 -0.64
N GLN A 247 -24.57 2.98 0.47
CA GLN A 247 -25.25 3.75 1.53
C GLN A 247 -24.36 4.87 2.09
N LEU A 248 -23.08 4.61 2.35
CA LEU A 248 -22.12 5.64 2.79
C LEU A 248 -21.96 6.74 1.74
N LYS A 249 -21.84 6.38 0.47
CA LYS A 249 -21.72 7.36 -0.61
C LYS A 249 -23.00 8.20 -0.76
N GLU A 250 -24.17 7.61 -0.66
CA GLU A 250 -25.44 8.31 -0.67
C GLU A 250 -25.55 9.30 0.51
N LEU A 251 -25.19 8.87 1.72
CA LEU A 251 -25.16 9.72 2.91
C LEU A 251 -24.17 10.89 2.73
N ALA A 252 -22.98 10.62 2.21
CA ALA A 252 -21.97 11.65 1.96
C ALA A 252 -22.30 12.56 0.76
N SER A 253 -23.33 12.23 -0.04
CA SER A 253 -23.80 13.03 -1.17
C SER A 253 -25.06 13.85 -0.83
N GLN A 254 -25.55 13.79 0.42
CA GLN A 254 -26.70 14.58 0.85
C GLN A 254 -26.42 16.08 0.77
N ALA A 255 -27.45 16.87 0.44
CA ALA A 255 -27.32 18.32 0.25
C ALA A 255 -26.87 19.06 1.51
N GLU A 256 -27.22 18.54 2.71
CA GLU A 256 -26.75 19.07 3.97
C GLU A 256 -25.23 18.94 4.09
N GLY A 257 -24.53 20.06 4.19
CA GLY A 257 -23.08 20.11 4.32
C GLY A 257 -22.31 19.81 3.03
N PHE A 258 -22.98 19.54 1.90
CA PHE A 258 -22.30 19.31 0.62
C PHE A 258 -21.84 20.65 0.01
N ASP A 259 -20.54 20.76 -0.22
CA ASP A 259 -19.97 21.95 -0.89
C ASP A 259 -20.27 21.91 -2.39
N ARG A 260 -21.07 22.85 -2.89
CA ARG A 260 -21.47 22.96 -4.31
C ARG A 260 -20.30 23.26 -5.25
N ALA A 261 -19.16 23.73 -4.73
CA ALA A 261 -17.93 23.92 -5.50
C ALA A 261 -17.24 22.58 -5.82
N VAL A 262 -17.58 21.50 -5.10
CA VAL A 262 -17.08 20.15 -5.34
C VAL A 262 -18.03 19.43 -6.31
N PRO A 263 -17.59 19.11 -7.54
CA PRO A 263 -18.50 18.58 -8.56
C PRO A 263 -18.98 17.15 -8.27
N TYR A 264 -18.20 16.37 -7.52
CA TYR A 264 -18.54 15.00 -7.13
C TYR A 264 -17.63 14.52 -5.99
N ILE A 265 -18.09 13.49 -5.30
CA ILE A 265 -17.27 12.66 -4.38
C ILE A 265 -17.25 11.21 -4.89
N THR A 266 -16.24 10.45 -4.48
CA THR A 266 -16.13 9.01 -4.77
C THR A 266 -16.54 8.19 -3.56
N THR A 267 -16.74 6.88 -3.75
CA THR A 267 -16.94 5.92 -2.65
C THR A 267 -15.74 5.92 -1.69
N ASP A 268 -14.53 6.09 -2.22
CA ASP A 268 -13.30 6.19 -1.42
C ASP A 268 -13.30 7.44 -0.51
N ASP A 269 -13.78 8.61 -1.00
CA ASP A 269 -13.91 9.80 -0.18
C ASP A 269 -14.91 9.62 0.96
N ALA A 270 -16.06 9.01 0.67
CA ALA A 270 -17.10 8.74 1.66
C ALA A 270 -16.62 7.76 2.73
N LEU A 271 -16.00 6.65 2.32
CA LEU A 271 -15.44 5.65 3.22
C LEU A 271 -14.31 6.21 4.08
N SER A 272 -13.39 6.95 3.46
CA SER A 272 -12.27 7.60 4.16
C SER A 272 -12.77 8.62 5.19
N ALA A 273 -13.74 9.46 4.82
CA ALA A 273 -14.36 10.43 5.73
C ALA A 273 -15.06 9.73 6.91
N PHE A 274 -15.78 8.63 6.63
CA PHE A 274 -16.45 7.83 7.66
C PHE A 274 -15.44 7.23 8.66
N CYS A 275 -14.39 6.56 8.17
CA CYS A 275 -13.36 6.00 9.03
C CYS A 275 -12.67 7.09 9.88
N TRP A 276 -12.26 8.20 9.26
CA TRP A 276 -11.65 9.33 9.96
C TRP A 276 -12.53 9.86 11.09
N GLN A 277 -13.80 10.13 10.80
CA GLN A 277 -14.75 10.65 11.79
C GLN A 277 -14.98 9.66 12.94
N ARG A 278 -15.21 8.38 12.64
CA ARG A 278 -15.55 7.39 13.67
C ARG A 278 -14.35 7.09 14.58
N VAL A 279 -13.16 6.94 14.01
CA VAL A 279 -11.93 6.76 14.79
C VAL A 279 -11.64 7.97 15.67
N LEU A 280 -11.80 9.22 15.15
CA LEU A 280 -11.62 10.40 15.97
C LEU A 280 -12.64 10.50 17.11
N ARG A 281 -13.91 10.13 16.86
CA ARG A 281 -14.94 10.09 17.90
C ARG A 281 -14.61 9.07 19.00
N ALA A 282 -14.05 7.91 18.64
CA ALA A 282 -13.59 6.93 19.61
C ALA A 282 -12.48 7.53 20.51
N ARG A 283 -11.52 8.21 19.91
CA ARG A 283 -10.43 8.90 20.63
C ARG A 283 -10.92 10.00 21.58
N LEU A 284 -11.95 10.75 21.18
CA LEU A 284 -12.56 11.77 22.01
C LEU A 284 -13.30 11.21 23.22
N ARG A 285 -13.73 9.94 23.20
CA ARG A 285 -14.26 9.24 24.39
C ARG A 285 -13.16 8.82 25.36
N LEU A 286 -11.96 8.58 24.86
CA LEU A 286 -10.83 8.07 25.63
C LEU A 286 -9.90 9.19 26.13
N HIS A 287 -9.83 10.30 25.41
CA HIS A 287 -8.85 11.36 25.64
C HIS A 287 -9.51 12.73 25.63
N THR A 288 -9.03 13.62 26.48
CA THR A 288 -9.40 15.04 26.43
C THR A 288 -8.59 15.74 25.35
N ILE A 289 -9.23 16.07 24.22
CA ILE A 289 -8.61 16.72 23.07
C ILE A 289 -9.38 18.03 22.81
N SER A 290 -8.64 19.15 22.69
CA SER A 290 -9.27 20.45 22.35
C SER A 290 -9.92 20.37 20.97
N GLY A 291 -11.16 20.90 20.87
CA GLY A 291 -11.90 20.96 19.62
C GLY A 291 -11.26 21.86 18.55
N GLU A 292 -10.44 22.83 18.96
CA GLU A 292 -9.72 23.76 18.06
C GLU A 292 -8.44 23.14 17.49
N LYS A 293 -7.91 22.05 18.11
CA LYS A 293 -6.76 21.34 17.60
C LYS A 293 -7.07 20.79 16.21
N LEU A 294 -6.09 20.83 15.33
CA LEU A 294 -6.26 20.25 13.99
C LEU A 294 -6.16 18.73 14.04
N SER A 295 -7.08 18.09 13.36
CA SER A 295 -7.01 16.69 12.96
C SER A 295 -6.67 16.63 11.46
N ARG A 296 -5.63 15.88 11.12
CA ARG A 296 -5.15 15.75 9.74
C ARG A 296 -5.54 14.39 9.19
N PHE A 297 -6.15 14.40 8.00
CA PHE A 297 -6.30 13.20 7.18
C PHE A 297 -5.24 13.20 6.08
N SER A 298 -4.40 12.18 6.02
CA SER A 298 -3.40 12.01 4.97
C SER A 298 -3.80 10.88 4.02
N ARG A 299 -3.73 11.15 2.72
CA ARG A 299 -4.05 10.17 1.67
C ARG A 299 -2.86 9.97 0.75
N THR A 300 -2.48 8.71 0.55
CA THR A 300 -1.54 8.34 -0.51
C THR A 300 -2.25 8.39 -1.86
N VAL A 301 -1.66 9.08 -2.82
CA VAL A 301 -2.19 9.29 -4.17
C VAL A 301 -1.21 8.77 -5.21
N ASP A 302 -1.73 8.01 -6.19
CA ASP A 302 -0.98 7.57 -7.36
C ASP A 302 -0.80 8.73 -8.34
N GLY A 303 0.45 9.11 -8.59
CA GLY A 303 0.81 10.23 -9.46
C GLY A 303 0.85 9.90 -10.95
N ARG A 304 0.70 8.60 -11.35
CA ARG A 304 0.85 8.20 -12.77
C ARG A 304 -0.01 9.03 -13.69
N ARG A 305 -1.30 9.14 -13.39
CA ARG A 305 -2.25 9.91 -14.20
C ARG A 305 -1.87 11.39 -14.29
N ALA A 306 -1.48 11.98 -13.16
CA ALA A 306 -1.12 13.40 -13.10
C ALA A 306 0.16 13.71 -13.89
N LEU A 307 1.07 12.75 -13.97
CA LEU A 307 2.33 12.84 -14.73
C LEU A 307 2.19 12.39 -16.19
N GLY A 308 1.00 11.94 -16.63
CA GLY A 308 0.81 11.38 -17.98
C GLY A 308 1.55 10.05 -18.19
N LEU A 309 1.83 9.32 -17.10
CA LEU A 309 2.46 8.01 -17.17
C LEU A 309 1.43 6.91 -17.40
N SER A 310 1.86 5.84 -18.05
CA SER A 310 1.06 4.63 -18.20
C SER A 310 0.70 4.02 -16.83
N PRO A 311 -0.49 3.43 -16.65
CA PRO A 311 -0.80 2.62 -15.47
C PRO A 311 0.14 1.41 -15.33
N ASP A 312 0.81 0.99 -16.41
CA ASP A 312 1.77 -0.10 -16.44
C ASP A 312 3.18 0.30 -15.96
N TYR A 313 3.44 1.59 -15.73
CA TYR A 313 4.68 2.04 -15.12
C TYR A 313 4.81 1.48 -13.69
N MET A 314 5.97 0.90 -13.35
CA MET A 314 6.13 0.13 -12.12
C MET A 314 7.00 0.80 -11.04
N GLY A 315 7.63 1.95 -11.32
CA GLY A 315 8.40 2.70 -10.33
C GLY A 315 7.54 3.41 -9.29
N ASP A 316 8.18 4.00 -8.29
CA ASP A 316 7.49 4.75 -7.24
C ASP A 316 7.08 6.14 -7.75
N VAL A 317 5.78 6.41 -7.75
CA VAL A 317 5.20 7.72 -8.09
C VAL A 317 4.04 8.06 -7.16
N ILE A 318 4.16 7.67 -5.90
CA ILE A 318 3.18 8.05 -4.88
C ILE A 318 3.57 9.34 -4.19
N HIS A 319 2.57 10.07 -3.73
CA HIS A 319 2.73 11.24 -2.86
C HIS A 319 1.53 11.34 -1.91
N ASN A 320 1.68 12.11 -0.84
CA ASN A 320 0.62 12.30 0.13
C ASN A 320 -0.07 13.66 -0.03
N ILE A 321 -1.40 13.63 0.04
CA ILE A 321 -2.23 14.83 0.11
C ILE A 321 -2.88 14.87 1.50
N ALA A 322 -2.66 15.96 2.23
CA ALA A 322 -3.21 16.15 3.55
C ALA A 322 -4.40 17.12 3.53
N THR A 323 -5.44 16.78 4.31
CA THR A 323 -6.59 17.65 4.64
C THR A 323 -6.58 17.85 6.14
N ALA A 324 -6.58 19.08 6.62
CA ALA A 324 -6.61 19.39 8.05
C ALA A 324 -7.89 20.18 8.39
N LEU A 325 -8.61 19.74 9.41
CA LEU A 325 -9.82 20.38 9.94
C LEU A 325 -9.76 20.41 11.47
N PRO A 326 -10.43 21.36 12.12
CA PRO A 326 -10.59 21.34 13.58
C PRO A 326 -11.21 20.02 14.06
N VAL A 327 -10.72 19.48 15.17
CA VAL A 327 -11.23 18.25 15.80
C VAL A 327 -12.75 18.33 16.00
N ALA A 328 -13.26 19.49 16.46
CA ALA A 328 -14.70 19.71 16.62
C ALA A 328 -15.46 19.55 15.30
N THR A 329 -14.92 20.05 14.19
CA THR A 329 -15.52 19.92 12.85
C THR A 329 -15.54 18.46 12.41
N VAL A 330 -14.42 17.75 12.51
CA VAL A 330 -14.36 16.33 12.09
C VAL A 330 -15.34 15.49 12.91
N ALA A 331 -15.44 15.74 14.21
CA ALA A 331 -16.31 14.98 15.10
C ALA A 331 -17.81 15.25 14.86
N SER A 332 -18.24 16.46 14.48
CA SER A 332 -19.65 16.84 14.48
C SER A 332 -20.26 17.12 13.10
N ALA A 333 -19.43 17.45 12.09
CA ALA A 333 -19.94 17.80 10.77
C ALA A 333 -20.65 16.62 10.07
N PRO A 334 -21.60 16.91 9.15
CA PRO A 334 -22.16 15.90 8.24
C PRO A 334 -21.05 15.19 7.45
N LEU A 335 -21.28 13.94 7.11
CA LEU A 335 -20.30 13.13 6.34
C LEU A 335 -19.99 13.77 4.97
N SER A 336 -20.97 14.43 4.35
CA SER A 336 -20.84 15.20 3.10
C SER A 336 -19.77 16.29 3.20
N THR A 337 -19.75 17.04 4.29
CA THR A 337 -18.74 18.08 4.53
C THR A 337 -17.32 17.50 4.53
N LEU A 338 -17.11 16.39 5.23
CA LEU A 338 -15.80 15.75 5.33
C LEU A 338 -15.37 15.14 3.99
N ALA A 339 -16.29 14.44 3.30
CA ALA A 339 -16.01 13.86 1.98
C ALA A 339 -15.69 14.94 0.93
N CYS A 340 -16.42 16.07 0.95
CA CYS A 340 -16.13 17.22 0.09
C CYS A 340 -14.77 17.83 0.40
N ALA A 341 -14.41 17.99 1.68
CA ALA A 341 -13.08 18.50 2.07
C ALA A 341 -11.96 17.60 1.54
N LEU A 342 -12.10 16.26 1.64
CA LEU A 342 -11.13 15.31 1.10
C LEU A 342 -11.03 15.41 -0.43
N ARG A 343 -12.15 15.47 -1.14
CA ARG A 343 -12.20 15.59 -2.60
C ARG A 343 -11.61 16.90 -3.07
N SER A 344 -11.97 18.02 -2.43
CA SER A 344 -11.49 19.35 -2.79
C SER A 344 -9.95 19.44 -2.77
N ARG A 345 -9.29 18.81 -1.78
CA ARG A 345 -7.82 18.77 -1.72
C ARG A 345 -7.19 18.01 -2.88
N ILE A 346 -7.81 16.89 -3.29
CA ILE A 346 -7.34 16.15 -4.48
C ILE A 346 -7.55 16.97 -5.76
N LEU A 347 -8.71 17.61 -5.89
CA LEU A 347 -8.99 18.47 -7.06
C LEU A 347 -8.02 19.65 -7.11
N ALA A 348 -7.74 20.29 -5.98
CA ALA A 348 -6.78 21.39 -5.90
C ALA A 348 -5.36 20.94 -6.26
N ALA A 349 -4.92 19.77 -5.82
CA ALA A 349 -3.60 19.22 -6.18
C ALA A 349 -3.46 18.90 -7.67
N ASN A 350 -4.60 18.65 -8.35
CA ASN A 350 -4.66 18.38 -9.79
C ASN A 350 -5.15 19.58 -10.60
N ALA A 351 -5.52 20.70 -9.95
CA ALA A 351 -5.94 21.93 -10.63
C ALA A 351 -4.72 22.61 -11.29
N ASN A 352 -4.99 23.48 -12.25
CA ASN A 352 -3.99 24.31 -12.94
C ASN A 352 -3.22 23.65 -14.10
N ASN A 353 -3.74 22.56 -14.70
CA ASN A 353 -3.13 21.94 -15.91
C ASN A 353 -1.59 21.73 -15.80
N SER A 354 -1.05 21.83 -14.62
CA SER A 354 0.37 21.62 -14.39
C SER A 354 0.60 20.14 -14.19
N SER A 355 0.85 19.43 -15.26
CA SER A 355 1.29 18.03 -15.36
C SER A 355 1.95 17.51 -14.07
N GLY A 356 1.14 17.10 -13.09
CA GLY A 356 1.67 16.56 -11.85
C GLY A 356 2.45 17.57 -10.97
N TYR A 357 2.13 18.86 -10.98
CA TYR A 357 2.88 19.87 -10.23
C TYR A 357 3.10 19.51 -8.76
N HIS A 358 2.07 18.98 -8.09
CA HIS A 358 2.19 18.60 -6.69
C HIS A 358 3.25 17.49 -6.48
N ILE A 359 3.25 16.46 -7.32
CA ILE A 359 4.23 15.36 -7.21
C ILE A 359 5.62 15.79 -7.71
N ARG A 360 5.71 16.65 -8.73
CA ARG A 360 6.98 17.25 -9.19
C ARG A 360 7.61 18.11 -8.10
N SER A 361 6.80 18.88 -7.39
CA SER A 361 7.23 19.69 -6.24
C SER A 361 7.76 18.80 -5.11
N PHE A 362 7.07 17.72 -4.78
CA PHE A 362 7.53 16.77 -3.76
C PHE A 362 8.81 16.04 -4.19
N ALA A 363 8.90 15.62 -5.45
CA ALA A 363 10.12 15.01 -5.99
C ALA A 363 11.31 15.99 -5.96
N THR A 364 11.09 17.27 -6.26
CA THR A 364 12.11 18.32 -6.17
C THR A 364 12.55 18.55 -4.72
N PHE A 365 11.60 18.54 -3.77
CA PHE A 365 11.90 18.63 -2.34
C PHE A 365 12.82 17.48 -1.89
N ILE A 366 12.52 16.22 -2.31
CA ILE A 366 13.36 15.06 -2.02
C ILE A 366 14.73 15.18 -2.71
N ALA A 367 14.77 15.62 -3.99
CA ALA A 367 16.00 15.74 -4.74
C ALA A 367 16.99 16.73 -4.09
N ASN A 368 16.46 17.83 -3.54
CA ASN A 368 17.25 18.89 -2.91
C ASN A 368 17.73 18.52 -1.49
N GLU A 369 17.26 17.42 -0.90
CA GLU A 369 17.66 17.01 0.45
C GLU A 369 18.81 15.98 0.38
N PRO A 370 20.01 16.35 0.84
CA PRO A 370 21.15 15.42 0.87
C PRO A 370 20.91 14.23 1.82
N ASP A 371 20.36 14.51 3.00
CA ASP A 371 20.00 13.48 3.98
C ASP A 371 18.48 13.24 3.99
N LYS A 372 18.02 12.37 3.09
CA LYS A 372 16.62 12.01 2.94
C LYS A 372 16.06 11.23 4.14
N SER A 373 16.91 10.84 5.12
CA SER A 373 16.44 10.26 6.38
C SER A 373 15.64 11.25 7.24
N THR A 374 15.79 12.55 6.94
CA THR A 374 15.00 13.64 7.54
C THR A 374 13.59 13.75 6.98
N ILE A 375 13.26 13.02 5.90
CA ILE A 375 11.96 13.03 5.24
C ILE A 375 11.23 11.71 5.54
N THR A 376 9.94 11.80 5.87
CA THR A 376 9.07 10.64 6.03
C THR A 376 7.63 10.99 5.67
N TYR A 377 6.87 10.04 5.16
CA TYR A 377 5.42 10.25 5.01
C TYR A 377 4.79 10.42 6.40
N GLY A 378 4.11 11.54 6.61
CA GLY A 378 3.50 11.85 7.91
C GLY A 378 4.49 12.22 9.01
N GLY A 379 5.54 13.00 8.72
CA GLY A 379 6.52 13.47 9.71
C GLY A 379 5.92 14.21 10.90
N GLU A 380 4.77 14.90 10.71
CA GLU A 380 4.01 15.57 11.75
C GLU A 380 2.79 14.79 12.25
N PHE A 381 2.67 13.49 11.88
CA PHE A 381 1.52 12.67 12.25
C PHE A 381 1.34 12.57 13.77
N ASN A 382 0.12 12.86 14.24
CA ASN A 382 -0.27 12.72 15.65
C ASN A 382 -1.30 11.58 15.77
N PRO A 383 -0.96 10.44 16.37
CA PRO A 383 -1.85 9.28 16.46
C PRO A 383 -3.13 9.54 17.27
N LEU A 384 -3.17 10.61 18.09
CA LEU A 384 -4.37 10.97 18.87
C LEU A 384 -5.39 11.76 18.06
N THR A 385 -5.00 12.43 16.99
CA THR A 385 -5.90 13.27 16.20
C THR A 385 -5.95 12.91 14.73
N ASP A 386 -4.87 12.36 14.19
CA ASP A 386 -4.71 12.19 12.74
C ASP A 386 -5.11 10.80 12.27
N PHE A 387 -5.45 10.73 10.99
CA PHE A 387 -5.76 9.48 10.31
C PHE A 387 -5.10 9.45 8.93
N SER A 388 -4.54 8.33 8.54
CA SER A 388 -3.85 8.17 7.26
C SER A 388 -4.37 6.95 6.52
N VAL A 389 -4.61 7.07 5.22
CA VAL A 389 -5.12 5.98 4.39
C VAL A 389 -4.30 5.81 3.12
N SER A 390 -3.92 4.56 2.86
CA SER A 390 -3.49 4.11 1.53
C SER A 390 -4.62 3.26 0.92
N SER A 391 -5.23 3.74 -0.17
CA SER A 391 -6.33 3.04 -0.83
C SER A 391 -5.87 2.36 -2.11
N ILE A 392 -6.09 1.06 -2.20
CA ILE A 392 -5.84 0.24 -3.39
C ILE A 392 -7.13 -0.34 -3.96
N LEU A 393 -8.28 0.24 -3.62
CA LEU A 393 -9.61 -0.23 -4.07
C LEU A 393 -9.73 -0.29 -5.60
N ALA A 394 -9.12 0.63 -6.31
CA ALA A 394 -9.12 0.65 -7.77
C ALA A 394 -8.36 -0.52 -8.43
N ARG A 395 -7.59 -1.29 -7.65
CA ARG A 395 -6.73 -2.37 -8.14
C ARG A 395 -7.34 -3.77 -8.05
N ARG A 396 -8.65 -3.88 -7.86
CA ARG A 396 -9.35 -5.17 -7.76
C ARG A 396 -8.99 -6.13 -8.90
N GLY A 397 -9.01 -5.65 -10.15
CA GLY A 397 -8.71 -6.48 -11.32
C GLY A 397 -7.27 -7.01 -11.34
N GLU A 398 -6.33 -6.30 -10.69
CA GLU A 398 -4.93 -6.71 -10.58
C GLU A 398 -4.71 -7.65 -9.38
N MET A 399 -5.50 -7.53 -8.31
CA MET A 399 -5.40 -8.37 -7.12
C MET A 399 -6.02 -9.75 -7.31
N PHE A 400 -7.15 -9.86 -8.02
CA PHE A 400 -7.88 -11.11 -8.22
C PHE A 400 -7.74 -11.64 -9.65
N VAL A 401 -6.53 -11.58 -10.20
CA VAL A 401 -6.21 -12.15 -11.51
C VAL A 401 -6.27 -13.69 -11.48
N ASP A 402 -6.40 -14.29 -12.64
CA ASP A 402 -6.27 -15.72 -12.82
C ASP A 402 -4.79 -16.11 -12.93
N PHE A 403 -4.34 -17.03 -12.06
CA PHE A 403 -2.98 -17.53 -12.01
C PHE A 403 -2.80 -18.89 -12.76
N GLY A 404 -3.62 -19.16 -13.76
CA GLY A 404 -3.55 -20.39 -14.55
C GLY A 404 -3.85 -21.63 -13.72
N VAL A 405 -2.88 -22.52 -13.52
CA VAL A 405 -3.03 -23.78 -12.75
C VAL A 405 -3.54 -23.56 -11.31
N LEU A 406 -3.37 -22.39 -10.74
CA LEU A 406 -3.88 -22.02 -9.41
C LEU A 406 -5.30 -21.43 -9.46
N GLY A 407 -5.76 -20.97 -10.63
CA GLY A 407 -6.99 -20.23 -10.77
C GLY A 407 -6.94 -18.85 -10.10
N ARG A 408 -8.09 -18.38 -9.62
CA ARG A 408 -8.19 -17.12 -8.88
C ARG A 408 -8.02 -17.34 -7.38
N PRO A 409 -7.35 -16.42 -6.65
CA PRO A 409 -7.21 -16.54 -5.20
C PRO A 409 -8.57 -16.42 -4.51
N GLY A 410 -8.81 -17.23 -3.50
CA GLY A 410 -9.97 -17.09 -2.64
C GLY A 410 -9.86 -15.90 -1.71
N PHE A 411 -8.65 -15.60 -1.24
CA PHE A 411 -8.36 -14.49 -0.34
C PHE A 411 -7.05 -13.81 -0.71
N VAL A 412 -6.99 -12.49 -0.48
CA VAL A 412 -5.77 -11.70 -0.59
C VAL A 412 -5.62 -10.91 0.70
N ARG A 413 -4.45 -11.00 1.35
CA ARG A 413 -4.17 -10.34 2.64
C ARG A 413 -2.77 -9.76 2.66
N ARG A 414 -2.61 -8.65 3.37
CA ARG A 414 -1.27 -8.29 3.87
C ARG A 414 -1.02 -9.05 5.16
N PRO A 415 0.19 -9.60 5.37
CA PRO A 415 0.51 -10.24 6.64
C PRO A 415 0.45 -9.23 7.79
N PRO A 416 0.15 -9.67 9.03
CA PRO A 416 0.27 -8.80 10.19
C PRO A 416 1.68 -8.22 10.28
N SER A 417 1.76 -6.93 10.49
CA SER A 417 3.04 -6.21 10.69
C SER A 417 2.90 -5.27 11.88
N VAL A 418 4.00 -4.72 12.35
CA VAL A 418 3.94 -3.60 13.30
C VAL A 418 3.09 -2.51 12.67
N THR A 419 2.09 -2.06 13.42
CA THR A 419 1.09 -1.12 12.92
C THR A 419 1.21 0.21 13.64
N PHE A 420 0.82 1.28 12.98
CA PHE A 420 0.71 2.60 13.58
C PHE A 420 -0.76 2.92 13.82
N VAL A 421 -1.08 3.39 15.03
CA VAL A 421 -2.44 3.84 15.35
C VAL A 421 -2.88 4.94 14.39
N GLY A 422 -4.08 4.80 13.84
CA GLY A 422 -4.63 5.76 12.88
C GLY A 422 -4.11 5.63 11.47
N VAL A 423 -3.39 4.56 11.14
CA VAL A 423 -2.98 4.25 9.76
C VAL A 423 -3.82 3.11 9.23
N GLY A 424 -4.39 3.28 8.05
CA GLY A 424 -5.25 2.29 7.39
C GLY A 424 -4.87 2.00 5.95
N VAL A 425 -5.26 0.82 5.49
CA VAL A 425 -5.19 0.43 4.08
C VAL A 425 -6.55 -0.12 3.65
N LEU A 426 -7.08 0.40 2.54
CA LEU A 426 -8.35 -0.02 1.97
C LEU A 426 -8.09 -0.97 0.80
N PHE A 427 -8.59 -2.19 0.92
CA PHE A 427 -8.46 -3.25 -0.08
C PHE A 427 -9.81 -3.59 -0.71
N PRO A 428 -9.84 -4.03 -1.98
CA PRO A 428 -10.99 -4.76 -2.49
C PRO A 428 -11.23 -6.03 -1.66
N SER A 429 -12.45 -6.24 -1.18
CA SER A 429 -12.77 -7.50 -0.48
C SER A 429 -12.73 -8.70 -1.44
N SER A 430 -12.30 -9.87 -0.96
CA SER A 430 -12.60 -11.13 -1.62
C SER A 430 -14.13 -11.35 -1.49
N GLY A 431 -14.82 -11.54 -2.61
CA GLY A 431 -16.27 -11.85 -2.59
C GLY A 431 -16.56 -13.10 -1.75
N ASP A 432 -17.68 -13.11 -1.03
CA ASP A 432 -18.15 -14.32 -0.37
C ASP A 432 -18.55 -15.33 -1.45
N GLN A 433 -17.74 -16.37 -1.66
CA GLN A 433 -18.02 -17.42 -2.66
C GLN A 433 -19.23 -18.28 -2.28
N GLU A 434 -19.66 -18.24 -1.00
CA GLU A 434 -20.73 -19.15 -0.50
C GLU A 434 -22.14 -18.78 -0.95
N ASN A 435 -22.41 -17.55 -1.39
CA ASN A 435 -23.80 -17.10 -1.67
C ASN A 435 -24.13 -16.83 -3.13
N GLY A 436 -23.28 -17.16 -4.10
CA GLY A 436 -23.59 -17.03 -5.55
C GLY A 436 -23.89 -15.61 -6.05
N HIS A 437 -24.09 -14.68 -5.14
CA HIS A 437 -24.22 -13.23 -5.38
C HIS A 437 -22.97 -12.57 -4.85
N GLY A 438 -21.86 -12.69 -5.58
CA GLY A 438 -20.57 -12.09 -5.22
C GLY A 438 -20.76 -10.61 -4.94
N GLU A 439 -20.57 -10.19 -3.69
CA GLU A 439 -20.37 -8.78 -3.34
C GLU A 439 -19.02 -8.32 -3.93
N ALA A 440 -18.99 -8.29 -5.28
CA ALA A 440 -17.77 -7.95 -6.03
C ALA A 440 -17.23 -6.55 -5.70
N ASP A 441 -18.02 -5.70 -5.03
CA ASP A 441 -17.72 -4.28 -4.85
C ASP A 441 -17.43 -3.89 -3.38
N GLY A 442 -17.18 -4.85 -2.48
CA GLY A 442 -16.87 -4.58 -1.08
C GLY A 442 -15.43 -4.11 -0.84
N CYS A 443 -15.18 -3.61 0.36
CA CYS A 443 -13.88 -3.20 0.86
C CYS A 443 -13.54 -3.90 2.18
N ASP A 444 -12.33 -4.40 2.31
CA ASP A 444 -11.71 -4.78 3.57
C ASP A 444 -10.77 -3.63 4.00
N ALA A 445 -11.10 -2.93 5.10
CA ALA A 445 -10.29 -1.87 5.66
C ALA A 445 -9.41 -2.44 6.78
N SER A 446 -8.11 -2.41 6.58
CA SER A 446 -7.12 -2.73 7.62
C SER A 446 -6.77 -1.45 8.35
N ILE A 447 -7.05 -1.35 9.66
CA ILE A 447 -6.87 -0.12 10.44
C ILE A 447 -6.08 -0.44 11.71
N GLY A 448 -5.05 0.37 11.99
CA GLY A 448 -4.30 0.33 13.23
C GLY A 448 -5.05 1.06 14.34
N LEU A 449 -5.36 0.34 15.41
CA LEU A 449 -6.08 0.86 16.59
C LEU A 449 -5.41 0.35 17.87
N THR A 450 -5.60 1.06 18.98
CA THR A 450 -5.37 0.48 20.31
C THR A 450 -6.54 -0.43 20.70
N ASP A 451 -6.33 -1.31 21.69
CA ASP A 451 -7.40 -2.19 22.19
C ASP A 451 -8.58 -1.35 22.74
N GLU A 452 -8.30 -0.18 23.38
CA GLU A 452 -9.33 0.72 23.89
C GLU A 452 -10.10 1.42 22.73
N GLU A 453 -9.40 1.91 21.69
CA GLU A 453 -10.06 2.49 20.51
C GLU A 453 -10.97 1.47 19.83
N PHE A 454 -10.49 0.23 19.67
CA PHE A 454 -11.28 -0.87 19.12
C PHE A 454 -12.53 -1.14 19.98
N GLY A 455 -12.40 -1.24 21.31
CA GLY A 455 -13.53 -1.45 22.21
C GLY A 455 -14.60 -0.36 22.09
N VAL A 456 -14.18 0.91 21.98
CA VAL A 456 -15.13 2.02 21.77
C VAL A 456 -15.84 1.95 20.42
N LEU A 457 -15.14 1.53 19.35
CA LEU A 457 -15.75 1.35 18.03
C LEU A 457 -16.74 0.18 18.01
N GLU A 458 -16.47 -0.90 18.74
CA GLU A 458 -17.40 -2.04 18.89
C GLU A 458 -18.69 -1.66 19.64
N GLU A 459 -18.69 -0.60 20.47
CA GLU A 459 -19.87 -0.04 21.10
C GLU A 459 -20.63 0.96 20.22
N ASP A 460 -20.00 1.48 19.16
CA ASP A 460 -20.56 2.50 18.29
C ASP A 460 -21.59 1.89 17.33
N GLU A 461 -22.88 2.14 17.58
CA GLU A 461 -24.00 1.60 16.77
C GLU A 461 -23.91 2.00 15.29
N VAL A 462 -23.43 3.22 14.98
CA VAL A 462 -23.28 3.68 13.60
C VAL A 462 -22.17 2.91 12.90
N TRP A 463 -21.04 2.69 13.60
CA TRP A 463 -19.95 1.87 13.09
C TRP A 463 -20.41 0.44 12.84
N ARG A 464 -20.98 -0.21 13.84
CA ARG A 464 -21.52 -1.59 13.77
C ARG A 464 -22.58 -1.77 12.69
N GLY A 465 -23.39 -0.72 12.44
CA GLY A 465 -24.41 -0.73 11.39
C GLY A 465 -23.85 -0.76 9.97
N VAL A 466 -22.56 -0.43 9.80
CA VAL A 466 -21.91 -0.31 8.49
C VAL A 466 -20.85 -1.37 8.26
N VAL A 467 -20.14 -1.82 9.31
CA VAL A 467 -18.99 -2.73 9.18
C VAL A 467 -19.26 -4.11 9.77
N ARG A 468 -18.53 -5.11 9.27
CA ARG A 468 -18.37 -6.42 9.89
C ARG A 468 -16.90 -6.61 10.28
N TYR A 469 -16.62 -6.86 11.55
CA TYR A 469 -15.27 -7.22 11.99
C TYR A 469 -14.92 -8.62 11.49
N ILE A 470 -13.71 -8.80 10.95
CA ILE A 470 -13.22 -10.07 10.41
C ILE A 470 -11.86 -10.52 10.96
N GLY A 471 -11.21 -9.75 11.85
CA GLY A 471 -10.00 -10.19 12.55
C GLY A 471 -8.91 -9.13 12.65
#